data_217d9a298b8df858309fdb392ca1c564
#
_entry.id   217d9a298b8df858309fdb392ca1c564
#
_cell.length_a   1.000
_cell.length_b   1.000
_cell.length_c   1.000
_cell.angle_alpha   90.00
_cell.angle_beta   90.00
_cell.angle_gamma   90.00
#
_symmetry.space_group_name_H-M   'P 1'
#
loop_
_entity.id
_entity.type
_entity.pdbx_description
1 polymer ?
#
loop_
_entity_poly.entity_id
_entity_poly.type
_entity_poly.pdbx_seq_one_letter_code
_entity_poly.pdbx_strand_id
1 'polypeptide(L)'
;MKHRIPRLRPRMPGRRTQGGFLLIEVLVAVVILLVALLGTAGLVARSGQTEMESYQRVQALALLQDMVARLNANRQVASCYANGATGMQLGSAAAPPAACTQGTAAQKATADADLQAWNTALLGSAEKRPGASAADAAQAVGAMIGARGCIETVDAVNNIYRITVAWQGLATTGAPALGCGKDQYGNDAYRRAVSTQIRVGTLGTVS
;
A
#
# COMPACT_ATOMS: atom_id res chain seq x y z
N MET A 1 -82.62 55.34 2.06
CA MET A 1 -82.00 53.97 1.94
C MET A 1 -80.72 53.89 2.72
N LYS A 2 -80.71 53.18 3.89
CA LYS A 2 -79.52 53.03 4.76
C LYS A 2 -78.85 51.69 4.48
N HIS A 3 -77.68 51.69 3.80
CA HIS A 3 -76.88 50.49 3.58
C HIS A 3 -76.20 50.07 4.90
N ARG A 4 -76.52 48.87 5.39
CA ARG A 4 -75.89 48.24 6.48
C ARG A 4 -74.63 47.47 5.99
N ILE A 5 -73.46 47.87 6.39
CA ILE A 5 -72.22 47.20 6.11
C ILE A 5 -72.04 45.96 7.09
N PRO A 6 -71.84 44.73 6.59
CA PRO A 6 -71.64 43.58 7.48
C PRO A 6 -70.30 43.68 8.15
N ARG A 7 -70.24 43.60 9.44
CA ARG A 7 -69.00 43.52 10.23
C ARG A 7 -68.39 42.11 10.09
N LEU A 8 -67.26 42.02 9.40
CA LEU A 8 -66.42 40.82 9.41
C LEU A 8 -65.88 40.57 10.83
N ARG A 9 -66.20 39.44 11.41
CA ARG A 9 -65.64 38.99 12.69
C ARG A 9 -64.18 38.55 12.43
N PRO A 10 -63.20 39.03 13.22
CA PRO A 10 -61.81 38.54 13.14
C PRO A 10 -61.76 37.07 13.54
N ARG A 11 -61.20 36.23 12.66
CA ARG A 11 -60.94 34.81 12.92
C ARG A 11 -59.79 34.73 13.89
N MET A 12 -60.03 34.34 15.16
CA MET A 12 -58.99 34.13 16.15
C MET A 12 -58.05 33.01 15.63
N PRO A 13 -56.72 33.23 15.63
CA PRO A 13 -55.77 32.16 15.31
C PRO A 13 -55.90 31.07 16.36
N GLY A 14 -56.13 29.83 15.91
CA GLY A 14 -56.24 28.69 16.78
C GLY A 14 -54.97 28.54 17.63
N ARG A 15 -55.16 28.44 18.95
CA ARG A 15 -54.11 28.20 19.93
C ARG A 15 -53.46 26.87 19.55
N ARG A 16 -52.25 26.91 19.04
CA ARG A 16 -51.41 25.69 18.86
C ARG A 16 -51.16 25.12 20.23
N THR A 17 -51.69 23.95 20.52
CA THR A 17 -51.38 23.17 21.69
C THR A 17 -49.91 22.78 21.58
N GLN A 18 -49.04 23.33 22.43
CA GLN A 18 -47.66 22.84 22.59
C GLN A 18 -47.77 21.47 23.28
N GLY A 19 -47.58 20.38 22.52
CA GLY A 19 -47.38 19.07 23.09
C GLY A 19 -46.05 19.05 23.83
N GLY A 20 -46.08 18.74 25.14
CA GLY A 20 -44.87 18.55 25.92
C GLY A 20 -44.10 17.32 25.42
N PHE A 21 -42.78 17.43 25.23
CA PHE A 21 -41.93 16.28 24.97
C PHE A 21 -42.02 15.31 26.15
N LEU A 22 -42.32 14.03 25.82
CA LEU A 22 -42.29 12.97 26.81
C LEU A 22 -40.81 12.58 27.06
N LEU A 23 -40.47 12.37 28.34
CA LEU A 23 -39.09 12.01 28.74
C LEU A 23 -38.58 10.77 28.02
N ILE A 24 -39.48 9.83 27.68
CA ILE A 24 -39.15 8.63 26.88
C ILE A 24 -38.77 8.96 25.45
N GLU A 25 -39.34 9.98 24.84
CA GLU A 25 -39.02 10.40 23.45
C GLU A 25 -37.60 10.94 23.38
N VAL A 26 -37.18 11.76 24.36
CA VAL A 26 -35.80 12.25 24.47
C VAL A 26 -34.83 11.09 24.70
N LEU A 27 -35.20 10.13 25.57
CA LEU A 27 -34.35 8.97 25.85
C LEU A 27 -34.15 8.13 24.60
N VAL A 28 -35.22 7.82 23.85
CA VAL A 28 -35.14 7.07 22.58
C VAL A 28 -34.33 7.83 21.54
N ALA A 29 -34.51 9.13 21.39
CA ALA A 29 -33.76 9.96 20.48
C ALA A 29 -32.25 9.92 20.76
N VAL A 30 -31.86 10.03 22.06
CA VAL A 30 -30.46 9.95 22.49
C VAL A 30 -29.86 8.55 22.18
N VAL A 31 -30.59 7.46 22.43
CA VAL A 31 -30.14 6.10 22.13
C VAL A 31 -29.90 5.92 20.65
N ILE A 32 -30.84 6.37 19.80
CA ILE A 32 -30.68 6.29 18.34
C ILE A 32 -29.46 7.10 17.88
N LEU A 33 -29.27 8.29 18.43
CA LEU A 33 -28.14 9.16 18.12
C LEU A 33 -26.81 8.51 18.51
N LEU A 34 -26.72 7.88 19.68
CA LEU A 34 -25.51 7.16 20.11
C LEU A 34 -25.19 5.99 19.19
N VAL A 35 -26.18 5.17 18.80
CA VAL A 35 -25.99 4.06 17.88
C VAL A 35 -25.53 4.56 16.50
N ALA A 36 -26.11 5.66 16.01
CA ALA A 36 -25.71 6.28 14.75
C ALA A 36 -24.25 6.77 14.79
N LEU A 37 -23.84 7.44 15.89
CA LEU A 37 -22.46 7.91 16.07
C LEU A 37 -21.46 6.76 16.15
N LEU A 38 -21.77 5.68 16.88
CA LEU A 38 -20.91 4.49 16.94
C LEU A 38 -20.78 3.83 15.58
N GLY A 39 -21.87 3.75 14.81
CA GLY A 39 -21.85 3.22 13.43
C GLY A 39 -20.95 4.03 12.49
N THR A 40 -21.05 5.36 12.53
CA THR A 40 -20.20 6.24 11.71
C THR A 40 -18.73 6.17 12.11
N ALA A 41 -18.41 6.12 13.41
CA ALA A 41 -17.05 5.96 13.90
C ALA A 41 -16.41 4.66 13.41
N GLY A 42 -17.16 3.55 13.40
CA GLY A 42 -16.70 2.27 12.85
C GLY A 42 -16.41 2.31 11.34
N LEU A 43 -17.23 3.02 10.56
CA LEU A 43 -17.01 3.21 9.13
C LEU A 43 -15.75 4.03 8.85
N VAL A 44 -15.54 5.13 9.58
CA VAL A 44 -14.34 5.98 9.44
C VAL A 44 -13.06 5.18 9.74
N ALA A 45 -13.05 4.36 10.80
CA ALA A 45 -11.91 3.53 11.14
C ALA A 45 -11.59 2.51 10.02
N ARG A 46 -12.62 1.86 9.44
CA ARG A 46 -12.44 0.94 8.30
C ARG A 46 -11.94 1.64 7.05
N SER A 47 -12.47 2.84 6.76
CA SER A 47 -12.02 3.64 5.62
C SER A 47 -10.51 3.93 5.71
N GLY A 48 -10.03 4.36 6.86
CA GLY A 48 -8.60 4.63 7.07
C GLY A 48 -7.71 3.40 6.88
N GLN A 49 -8.15 2.21 7.30
CA GLN A 49 -7.41 0.97 7.03
C GLN A 49 -7.34 0.65 5.54
N THR A 50 -8.46 0.82 4.82
CA THR A 50 -8.51 0.56 3.36
C THR A 50 -7.63 1.53 2.58
N GLU A 51 -7.61 2.79 2.97
CA GLU A 51 -6.73 3.81 2.38
C GLU A 51 -5.25 3.47 2.57
N MET A 52 -4.85 3.05 3.77
CA MET A 52 -3.48 2.65 4.06
C MET A 52 -3.08 1.41 3.24
N GLU A 53 -3.93 0.37 3.16
CA GLU A 53 -3.64 -0.81 2.34
C GLU A 53 -3.55 -0.46 0.84
N SER A 54 -4.38 0.45 0.36
CA SER A 54 -4.32 0.94 -1.01
C SER A 54 -3.00 1.68 -1.29
N TYR A 55 -2.59 2.56 -0.38
CA TYR A 55 -1.32 3.28 -0.48
C TYR A 55 -0.11 2.33 -0.50
N GLN A 56 -0.07 1.34 0.40
CA GLN A 56 0.97 0.31 0.41
C GLN A 56 1.05 -0.44 -0.92
N ARG A 57 -0.09 -0.76 -1.52
CA ARG A 57 -0.15 -1.44 -2.81
C ARG A 57 0.40 -0.59 -3.95
N VAL A 58 0.07 0.71 -3.98
CA VAL A 58 0.60 1.65 -4.99
C VAL A 58 2.11 1.75 -4.86
N GLN A 59 2.63 1.87 -3.64
CA GLN A 59 4.06 1.93 -3.38
C GLN A 59 4.76 0.64 -3.80
N ALA A 60 4.18 -0.53 -3.51
CA ALA A 60 4.71 -1.82 -3.95
C ALA A 60 4.78 -1.94 -5.48
N LEU A 61 3.75 -1.46 -6.20
CA LEU A 61 3.74 -1.41 -7.64
C LEU A 61 4.81 -0.46 -8.21
N ALA A 62 5.02 0.68 -7.60
CA ALA A 62 6.07 1.62 -7.99
C ALA A 62 7.47 0.99 -7.85
N LEU A 63 7.76 0.34 -6.71
CA LEU A 63 9.02 -0.36 -6.50
C LEU A 63 9.20 -1.54 -7.48
N LEU A 64 8.13 -2.26 -7.78
CA LEU A 64 8.16 -3.33 -8.76
C LEU A 64 8.52 -2.80 -10.15
N GLN A 65 7.90 -1.70 -10.59
CA GLN A 65 8.19 -1.05 -11.86
C GLN A 65 9.62 -0.47 -11.93
N ASP A 66 10.10 0.09 -10.83
CA ASP A 66 11.48 0.58 -10.72
C ASP A 66 12.49 -0.55 -10.98
N MET A 67 12.32 -1.72 -10.35
CA MET A 67 13.21 -2.85 -10.61
C MET A 67 13.09 -3.38 -12.04
N VAL A 68 11.88 -3.42 -12.60
CA VAL A 68 11.70 -3.77 -14.02
C VAL A 68 12.49 -2.83 -14.94
N ALA A 69 12.45 -1.54 -14.67
CA ALA A 69 13.17 -0.53 -15.45
C ALA A 69 14.70 -0.71 -15.35
N ARG A 70 15.23 -0.91 -14.13
CA ARG A 70 16.66 -1.15 -13.87
C ARG A 70 17.17 -2.40 -14.57
N LEU A 71 16.44 -3.50 -14.45
CA LEU A 71 16.79 -4.77 -15.08
C LEU A 71 16.80 -4.65 -16.61
N ASN A 72 15.85 -3.93 -17.21
CA ASN A 72 15.81 -3.67 -18.64
C ASN A 72 16.93 -2.70 -19.11
N ALA A 73 17.31 -1.75 -18.28
CA ALA A 73 18.40 -0.81 -18.59
C ALA A 73 19.76 -1.51 -18.62
N ASN A 74 20.01 -2.47 -17.73
CA ASN A 74 21.24 -3.25 -17.65
C ASN A 74 21.06 -4.71 -18.09
N ARG A 75 20.25 -4.94 -19.12
CA ARG A 75 19.77 -6.25 -19.59
C ARG A 75 20.87 -7.28 -19.94
N GLN A 76 22.08 -6.83 -20.28
CA GLN A 76 23.18 -7.72 -20.62
C GLN A 76 23.68 -8.57 -19.45
N VAL A 77 23.43 -8.09 -18.22
CA VAL A 77 23.75 -8.80 -16.98
C VAL A 77 22.50 -9.04 -16.13
N ALA A 78 21.36 -9.26 -16.78
CA ALA A 78 20.07 -9.51 -16.11
C ALA A 78 20.13 -10.66 -15.09
N SER A 79 20.93 -11.68 -15.34
CA SER A 79 21.17 -12.80 -14.42
C SER A 79 21.77 -12.37 -13.07
N CYS A 80 22.52 -11.26 -13.00
CA CYS A 80 23.05 -10.72 -11.76
C CYS A 80 21.95 -10.20 -10.83
N TYR A 81 20.84 -9.73 -11.36
CA TYR A 81 19.71 -9.26 -10.55
C TYR A 81 18.94 -10.39 -9.88
N ALA A 82 18.96 -11.59 -10.45
CA ALA A 82 18.21 -12.75 -9.96
C ALA A 82 19.08 -13.75 -9.17
N ASN A 83 20.39 -13.57 -9.07
CA ASN A 83 21.29 -14.53 -8.43
C ASN A 83 21.09 -15.98 -8.91
N GLY A 84 20.92 -16.16 -10.21
CA GLY A 84 20.70 -17.48 -10.84
C GLY A 84 19.37 -18.13 -10.42
N ALA A 85 19.41 -19.46 -10.26
CA ALA A 85 18.22 -20.26 -9.94
C ALA A 85 17.72 -20.10 -8.49
N THR A 86 18.58 -19.65 -7.60
CA THR A 86 18.24 -19.48 -6.16
C THR A 86 17.34 -18.29 -5.91
N GLY A 87 17.35 -17.31 -6.83
CA GLY A 87 16.66 -16.05 -6.68
C GLY A 87 17.37 -15.06 -5.75
N MET A 88 17.08 -13.78 -5.92
CA MET A 88 17.54 -12.70 -5.07
C MET A 88 16.42 -12.26 -4.12
N GLN A 89 16.72 -12.15 -2.85
CA GLN A 89 15.78 -11.59 -1.87
C GLN A 89 16.41 -10.36 -1.21
N LEU A 90 15.67 -9.24 -1.18
CA LEU A 90 16.09 -7.95 -0.66
C LEU A 90 15.03 -7.39 0.28
N GLY A 91 15.38 -6.36 1.03
CA GLY A 91 14.48 -5.68 1.97
C GLY A 91 14.60 -6.21 3.39
N SER A 92 13.50 -6.28 4.12
CA SER A 92 13.46 -6.60 5.55
C SER A 92 14.05 -7.99 5.83
N ALA A 93 15.03 -8.04 6.75
CA ALA A 93 15.74 -9.25 7.18
C ALA A 93 16.40 -10.06 6.04
N ALA A 94 16.63 -9.46 4.87
CA ALA A 94 17.40 -10.06 3.80
C ALA A 94 18.91 -9.92 4.04
N ALA A 95 19.68 -10.86 3.52
CA ALA A 95 21.12 -10.72 3.43
C ALA A 95 21.49 -9.61 2.42
N PRO A 96 22.68 -9.00 2.52
CA PRO A 96 23.16 -8.10 1.49
C PRO A 96 23.14 -8.78 0.12
N PRO A 97 22.83 -8.03 -0.97
CA PRO A 97 22.82 -8.61 -2.31
C PRO A 97 24.20 -9.19 -2.66
N ALA A 98 24.21 -10.34 -3.33
CA ALA A 98 25.44 -10.92 -3.85
C ALA A 98 26.00 -10.03 -4.97
N ALA A 99 27.32 -9.84 -4.97
CA ALA A 99 27.99 -9.05 -6.02
C ALA A 99 27.85 -9.70 -7.39
N CYS A 100 27.64 -8.88 -8.41
CA CYS A 100 27.57 -9.34 -9.78
C CYS A 100 28.94 -9.82 -10.29
N THR A 101 29.01 -11.01 -10.87
CA THR A 101 30.25 -11.60 -11.39
C THR A 101 30.33 -11.57 -12.92
N GLN A 102 29.26 -11.21 -13.65
CA GLN A 102 29.14 -11.25 -15.10
C GLN A 102 29.19 -9.84 -15.73
N GLY A 103 29.65 -9.80 -16.98
CA GLY A 103 29.71 -8.54 -17.73
C GLY A 103 30.94 -7.68 -17.46
N THR A 104 30.92 -6.46 -17.97
CA THR A 104 32.01 -5.48 -17.78
C THR A 104 32.02 -4.92 -16.38
N ALA A 105 33.11 -4.29 -15.96
CA ALA A 105 33.20 -3.62 -14.66
C ALA A 105 32.09 -2.60 -14.44
N ALA A 106 31.75 -1.82 -15.47
CA ALA A 106 30.67 -0.84 -15.38
C ALA A 106 29.30 -1.48 -15.19
N GLN A 107 28.99 -2.56 -15.93
CA GLN A 107 27.73 -3.30 -15.82
C GLN A 107 27.56 -3.95 -14.42
N LYS A 108 28.63 -4.51 -13.89
CA LYS A 108 28.67 -5.06 -12.52
C LYS A 108 28.38 -3.98 -11.49
N ALA A 109 29.11 -2.87 -11.55
CA ALA A 109 28.92 -1.75 -10.63
C ALA A 109 27.50 -1.18 -10.71
N THR A 110 26.90 -1.10 -11.91
CA THR A 110 25.51 -0.67 -12.08
C THR A 110 24.54 -1.68 -11.45
N ALA A 111 24.71 -2.99 -11.66
CA ALA A 111 23.83 -4.01 -11.07
C ALA A 111 23.90 -3.99 -9.52
N ASP A 112 25.11 -3.87 -8.96
CA ASP A 112 25.32 -3.82 -7.53
C ASP A 112 24.68 -2.55 -6.93
N ALA A 113 24.85 -1.39 -7.59
CA ALA A 113 24.23 -0.13 -7.17
C ALA A 113 22.70 -0.17 -7.25
N ASP A 114 22.15 -0.74 -8.31
CA ASP A 114 20.70 -0.92 -8.51
C ASP A 114 20.08 -1.81 -7.43
N LEU A 115 20.69 -2.94 -7.12
CA LEU A 115 20.23 -3.84 -6.07
C LEU A 115 20.29 -3.19 -4.68
N GLN A 116 21.36 -2.44 -4.38
CA GLN A 116 21.47 -1.69 -3.13
C GLN A 116 20.44 -0.57 -3.03
N ALA A 117 20.24 0.19 -4.11
CA ALA A 117 19.24 1.25 -4.16
C ALA A 117 17.82 0.69 -3.96
N TRP A 118 17.51 -0.43 -4.60
CA TRP A 118 16.22 -1.08 -4.44
C TRP A 118 16.03 -1.66 -3.04
N ASN A 119 17.07 -2.26 -2.48
CA ASN A 119 17.07 -2.74 -1.08
C ASN A 119 16.75 -1.61 -0.10
N THR A 120 17.41 -0.46 -0.23
CA THR A 120 17.16 0.69 0.64
C THR A 120 15.76 1.29 0.43
N ALA A 121 15.26 1.28 -0.81
CA ALA A 121 13.89 1.73 -1.13
C ALA A 121 12.83 0.80 -0.50
N LEU A 122 13.02 -0.53 -0.55
CA LEU A 122 12.18 -1.51 0.16
C LEU A 122 12.19 -1.28 1.67
N LEU A 123 13.32 -0.87 2.24
CA LEU A 123 13.45 -0.52 3.66
C LEU A 123 12.86 0.85 4.01
N GLY A 124 12.23 1.53 3.06
CA GLY A 124 11.50 2.78 3.30
C GLY A 124 12.35 4.04 3.27
N SER A 125 13.50 4.01 2.63
CA SER A 125 14.41 5.19 2.55
C SER A 125 13.81 6.40 1.83
N ALA A 126 12.78 6.21 1.03
CA ALA A 126 12.06 7.28 0.34
C ALA A 126 11.24 8.16 1.29
N GLU A 127 10.80 7.61 2.41
CA GLU A 127 10.02 8.30 3.44
C GLU A 127 10.82 8.36 4.73
N LYS A 128 11.26 9.55 5.09
CA LYS A 128 12.07 9.77 6.30
C LYS A 128 11.32 10.67 7.27
N ARG A 129 11.25 10.24 8.52
CA ARG A 129 10.81 11.08 9.64
C ARG A 129 12.04 11.74 10.26
N PRO A 130 12.02 13.05 10.52
CA PRO A 130 13.07 13.69 11.29
C PRO A 130 13.28 12.98 12.63
N GLY A 131 14.52 12.89 13.09
CA GLY A 131 14.82 12.42 14.43
C GLY A 131 14.12 13.27 15.51
N ALA A 132 14.00 12.74 16.71
CA ALA A 132 13.39 13.45 17.85
C ALA A 132 14.21 14.67 18.27
N SER A 133 15.50 14.70 17.94
CA SER A 133 16.39 15.85 18.11
C SER A 133 17.22 16.10 16.85
N ALA A 134 17.84 17.28 16.74
CA ALA A 134 18.73 17.63 15.63
C ALA A 134 19.98 16.71 15.52
N ALA A 135 20.31 15.98 16.57
CA ALA A 135 21.43 15.03 16.62
C ALA A 135 21.02 13.63 16.16
N ASP A 136 19.73 13.33 16.08
CA ASP A 136 19.24 12.02 15.69
C ASP A 136 19.15 11.88 14.17
N ALA A 137 19.63 10.76 13.65
CA ALA A 137 19.50 10.45 12.24
C ALA A 137 18.02 10.30 11.83
N ALA A 138 17.68 10.80 10.65
CA ALA A 138 16.35 10.61 10.10
C ALA A 138 16.03 9.11 9.91
N GLN A 139 14.90 8.66 10.46
CA GLN A 139 14.47 7.29 10.38
C GLN A 139 13.67 7.02 9.10
N ALA A 140 14.00 5.96 8.40
CA ALA A 140 13.21 5.47 7.29
C ALA A 140 11.88 4.91 7.82
N VAL A 141 10.77 5.46 7.34
CA VAL A 141 9.41 5.15 7.82
C VAL A 141 8.48 4.71 6.70
N GLY A 142 9.02 4.09 5.65
CA GLY A 142 8.24 3.66 4.50
C GLY A 142 6.92 2.98 4.88
N ALA A 143 5.91 3.19 4.05
CA ALA A 143 4.53 2.77 4.35
C ALA A 143 4.33 1.25 4.42
N MET A 144 5.23 0.46 3.81
CA MET A 144 5.12 -1.00 3.77
C MET A 144 5.81 -1.65 4.97
N ILE A 145 5.06 -2.38 5.77
CA ILE A 145 5.58 -3.10 6.94
C ILE A 145 6.33 -4.35 6.46
N GLY A 146 7.61 -4.46 6.82
CA GLY A 146 8.43 -5.61 6.53
C GLY A 146 8.59 -5.90 5.03
N ALA A 147 8.65 -4.85 4.18
CA ALA A 147 8.72 -5.02 2.73
C ALA A 147 9.92 -5.87 2.31
N ARG A 148 9.66 -6.79 1.38
CA ARG A 148 10.62 -7.70 0.76
C ARG A 148 10.45 -7.67 -0.74
N GLY A 149 11.57 -7.72 -1.44
CA GLY A 149 11.60 -7.84 -2.89
C GLY A 149 12.29 -9.13 -3.30
N CYS A 150 11.70 -9.86 -4.22
CA CYS A 150 12.29 -11.08 -4.76
C CYS A 150 12.40 -10.96 -6.28
N ILE A 151 13.54 -11.42 -6.80
CA ILE A 151 13.78 -11.50 -8.24
C ILE A 151 14.18 -12.95 -8.53
N GLU A 152 13.40 -13.64 -9.33
CA GLU A 152 13.55 -15.07 -9.62
C GLU A 152 13.72 -15.28 -11.12
N THR A 153 14.61 -16.19 -11.53
CA THR A 153 14.68 -16.67 -12.91
C THR A 153 13.61 -17.74 -13.10
N VAL A 154 12.59 -17.42 -13.89
CA VAL A 154 11.50 -18.36 -14.23
C VAL A 154 11.90 -19.29 -15.38
N ASP A 155 12.56 -18.72 -16.40
CA ASP A 155 13.08 -19.46 -17.54
C ASP A 155 14.39 -18.81 -17.99
N ALA A 156 15.48 -19.51 -17.75
CA ALA A 156 16.82 -19.04 -18.07
C ALA A 156 17.09 -19.03 -19.60
N VAL A 157 16.46 -19.95 -20.34
CA VAL A 157 16.64 -20.06 -21.79
C VAL A 157 15.98 -18.86 -22.50
N ASN A 158 14.80 -18.51 -22.09
CA ASN A 158 14.02 -17.40 -22.65
C ASN A 158 14.25 -16.06 -21.94
N ASN A 159 15.16 -15.99 -20.96
CA ASN A 159 15.43 -14.82 -20.12
C ASN A 159 14.16 -14.25 -19.49
N ILE A 160 13.34 -15.12 -18.90
CA ILE A 160 12.11 -14.73 -18.20
C ILE A 160 12.41 -14.63 -16.71
N TYR A 161 12.16 -13.46 -16.16
CA TYR A 161 12.35 -13.14 -14.75
C TYR A 161 11.00 -12.79 -14.11
N ARG A 162 10.81 -13.21 -12.86
CA ARG A 162 9.70 -12.78 -12.02
C ARG A 162 10.23 -11.83 -10.97
N ILE A 163 9.59 -10.67 -10.88
CA ILE A 163 9.84 -9.68 -9.82
C ILE A 163 8.61 -9.65 -8.94
N THR A 164 8.81 -9.77 -7.64
CA THR A 164 7.74 -9.78 -6.64
C THR A 164 8.09 -8.82 -5.52
N VAL A 165 7.13 -8.00 -5.10
CA VAL A 165 7.22 -7.21 -3.87
C VAL A 165 6.17 -7.74 -2.91
N ALA A 166 6.60 -8.11 -1.70
CA ALA A 166 5.74 -8.61 -0.63
C ALA A 166 5.85 -7.73 0.62
N TRP A 167 4.77 -7.60 1.37
CA TRP A 167 4.71 -6.82 2.61
C TRP A 167 3.61 -7.36 3.54
N GLN A 168 3.58 -6.87 4.78
CA GLN A 168 2.54 -7.19 5.75
C GLN A 168 1.36 -6.22 5.61
N GLY A 169 0.17 -6.75 5.35
CA GLY A 169 -1.07 -5.99 5.39
C GLY A 169 -1.62 -5.83 6.81
N LEU A 170 -2.60 -4.96 6.97
CA LEU A 170 -3.20 -4.61 8.26
C LEU A 170 -4.28 -5.62 8.70
N ALA A 171 -4.87 -6.36 7.77
CA ALA A 171 -5.90 -7.35 8.02
C ALA A 171 -5.54 -8.70 7.39
N THR A 172 -6.16 -9.78 7.83
CA THR A 172 -5.98 -11.09 7.21
C THR A 172 -6.77 -11.20 5.91
N THR A 173 -6.16 -11.84 4.88
CA THR A 173 -6.80 -12.20 3.60
C THR A 173 -6.36 -13.61 3.20
N GLY A 174 -6.65 -14.02 1.95
CA GLY A 174 -6.06 -15.24 1.40
C GLY A 174 -4.54 -15.08 1.24
N ALA A 175 -3.76 -16.08 1.66
CA ALA A 175 -2.31 -16.09 1.47
C ALA A 175 -1.96 -16.16 -0.02
N PRO A 176 -1.05 -15.32 -0.54
CA PRO A 176 -0.61 -15.41 -1.93
C PRO A 176 0.11 -16.73 -2.21
N ALA A 177 -0.09 -17.29 -3.41
CA ALA A 177 0.62 -18.52 -3.83
C ALA A 177 2.12 -18.31 -4.11
N LEU A 178 2.58 -17.04 -4.18
CA LEU A 178 3.98 -16.68 -4.46
C LEU A 178 4.89 -16.97 -3.25
N GLY A 179 6.13 -17.41 -3.51
CA GLY A 179 7.10 -17.75 -2.48
C GLY A 179 7.74 -16.57 -1.75
N CYS A 180 7.75 -15.38 -2.37
CA CYS A 180 8.40 -14.20 -1.81
C CYS A 180 7.81 -13.82 -0.44
N GLY A 181 8.66 -13.74 0.59
CA GLY A 181 8.26 -13.40 1.95
C GLY A 181 7.34 -14.42 2.63
N LYS A 182 7.22 -15.65 2.10
CA LYS A 182 6.40 -16.71 2.71
C LYS A 182 6.88 -16.99 4.14
N ASP A 183 5.91 -17.15 5.05
CA ASP A 183 6.14 -17.45 6.49
C ASP A 183 6.97 -16.40 7.25
N GLN A 184 7.12 -15.18 6.69
CA GLN A 184 7.93 -14.11 7.28
C GLN A 184 7.14 -13.05 8.05
N TYR A 185 5.82 -13.20 8.14
CA TYR A 185 4.90 -12.21 8.74
C TYR A 185 4.07 -12.81 9.88
N GLY A 186 4.55 -13.89 10.50
CA GLY A 186 3.83 -14.67 11.50
C GLY A 186 2.73 -15.53 10.85
N ASN A 187 1.55 -14.98 10.63
CA ASN A 187 0.50 -15.66 9.86
C ASN A 187 0.55 -15.20 8.38
N ASP A 188 0.70 -16.16 7.47
CA ASP A 188 0.82 -15.89 6.03
C ASP A 188 -0.43 -15.22 5.43
N ALA A 189 -1.56 -15.27 6.12
CA ALA A 189 -2.78 -14.54 5.74
C ALA A 189 -2.63 -13.00 5.81
N TYR A 190 -1.63 -12.47 6.53
CA TYR A 190 -1.28 -11.04 6.50
C TYR A 190 -0.43 -10.67 5.30
N ARG A 191 0.21 -11.63 4.65
CA ARG A 191 1.09 -11.34 3.52
C ARG A 191 0.30 -10.78 2.34
N ARG A 192 0.80 -9.67 1.78
CA ARG A 192 0.39 -9.11 0.50
C ARG A 192 1.54 -9.26 -0.47
N ALA A 193 1.25 -9.48 -1.73
CA ALA A 193 2.26 -9.54 -2.77
C ALA A 193 1.71 -8.99 -4.09
N VAL A 194 2.57 -8.30 -4.83
CA VAL A 194 2.38 -7.95 -6.23
C VAL A 194 3.54 -8.52 -7.03
N SER A 195 3.28 -9.01 -8.22
CA SER A 195 4.27 -9.69 -9.03
C SER A 195 4.06 -9.40 -10.51
N THR A 196 5.16 -9.38 -11.26
CA THR A 196 5.14 -9.35 -12.72
C THR A 196 6.19 -10.29 -13.27
N GLN A 197 5.96 -10.81 -14.46
CA GLN A 197 6.96 -11.52 -15.24
C GLN A 197 7.36 -10.67 -16.42
N ILE A 198 8.66 -10.61 -16.68
CA ILE A 198 9.22 -9.88 -17.81
C ILE A 198 10.14 -10.80 -18.60
N ARG A 199 10.13 -10.64 -19.91
CA ARG A 199 11.13 -11.23 -20.80
C ARG A 199 12.16 -10.17 -21.14
N VAL A 200 13.40 -10.43 -20.81
CA VAL A 200 14.52 -9.55 -21.14
C VAL A 200 15.05 -9.90 -22.52
N GLY A 201 14.88 -8.98 -23.48
CA GLY A 201 15.39 -9.17 -24.83
C GLY A 201 16.92 -9.15 -24.85
N THR A 202 17.54 -10.15 -25.47
CA THR A 202 18.95 -10.11 -25.85
C THR A 202 19.09 -9.27 -27.11
N LEU A 203 20.02 -8.31 -27.09
CA LEU A 203 20.48 -7.70 -28.36
C LEU A 203 21.25 -8.77 -29.09
N GLY A 204 20.69 -9.26 -30.20
CA GLY A 204 21.45 -10.10 -31.09
C GLY A 204 22.74 -9.38 -31.48
N THR A 205 23.85 -10.12 -31.54
CA THR A 205 25.07 -9.59 -32.18
C THR A 205 24.70 -9.27 -33.62
N VAL A 206 24.73 -7.97 -33.96
CA VAL A 206 24.64 -7.55 -35.36
C VAL A 206 25.93 -8.07 -36.00
N SER A 207 25.82 -9.14 -36.74
CA SER A 207 26.91 -9.68 -37.58
C SER A 207 27.10 -8.82 -38.82
#